data_f37ad2db0d56232658b4aaa20a981dd9
#
_entry.id   f37ad2db0d56232658b4aaa20a981dd9
#
_cell.length_a   1.000
_cell.length_b   1.000
_cell.length_c   1.000
_cell.angle_alpha   90.00
_cell.angle_beta   90.00
_cell.angle_gamma   90.00
#
_symmetry.space_group_name_H-M   'P 1'
#
loop_
_entity.id
_entity.type
_entity.pdbx_description
1 polymer ?
#
loop_
_entity_poly.entity_id
_entity_poly.type
_entity_poly.pdbx_seq_one_letter_code
_entity_poly.pdbx_strand_id
1 'polypeptide(L)'
;MIEYEFIHYAVVSGSYVDELSFGQEESHPYCKELKLVLTEKLLQLCDSGIRDFFSNCEYGIPLWACEAIVNMQGFREKPPRLHIIIPHEEQTVRWPDSVHERYYNVHEAADSVTMLQTQFTEDCYQEADRFMVNRSVMLLTDGGNAELINYAKSRNKHIERIKLSAYD
;
A
#
# COMPACT_ATOMS: atom_id res chain seq x y z
N MET A 1 0.09 -4.43 -25.42
CA MET A 1 0.41 -2.98 -25.41
C MET A 1 0.17 -2.35 -24.06
N ILE A 2 -0.97 -2.63 -23.43
CA ILE A 2 -1.29 -2.09 -22.09
C ILE A 2 -0.28 -2.56 -21.02
N GLU A 3 0.25 -3.77 -21.14
CA GLU A 3 1.20 -4.34 -20.19
C GLU A 3 2.53 -3.58 -20.13
N TYR A 4 2.97 -2.98 -21.22
CA TYR A 4 4.22 -2.22 -21.24
C TYR A 4 4.10 -0.85 -20.58
N GLU A 5 2.89 -0.30 -20.50
CA GLU A 5 2.65 1.01 -19.91
C GLU A 5 2.85 1.00 -18.40
N PHE A 6 2.63 -0.13 -17.73
CA PHE A 6 2.64 -0.24 -16.27
C PHE A 6 3.84 -1.00 -15.70
N ILE A 7 4.92 -1.19 -16.48
CA ILE A 7 6.10 -1.97 -16.06
C ILE A 7 6.85 -1.37 -14.86
N HIS A 8 6.60 -0.09 -14.54
CA HIS A 8 7.23 0.60 -13.40
C HIS A 8 6.31 0.74 -12.20
N TYR A 9 5.12 0.15 -12.24
CA TYR A 9 4.10 0.28 -11.21
C TYR A 9 4.03 -0.97 -10.33
N ALA A 10 3.92 -0.75 -9.02
CA ALA A 10 3.70 -1.82 -8.05
C ALA A 10 2.54 -1.43 -7.12
N VAL A 11 1.79 -2.43 -6.65
CA VAL A 11 0.81 -2.26 -5.59
C VAL A 11 1.48 -2.60 -4.27
N VAL A 12 1.26 -1.80 -3.24
CA VAL A 12 1.64 -2.13 -1.86
C VAL A 12 0.37 -2.22 -1.04
N SER A 13 0.08 -3.40 -0.56
CA SER A 13 -1.09 -3.66 0.27
C SER A 13 -0.83 -4.86 1.18
N GLY A 14 -1.78 -5.17 2.05
CA GLY A 14 -1.65 -6.27 2.99
C GLY A 14 -2.62 -6.13 4.12
N SER A 15 -2.21 -6.61 5.31
CA SER A 15 -3.04 -6.61 6.49
C SER A 15 -3.40 -5.21 6.95
N TYR A 16 -4.66 -5.02 7.32
CA TYR A 16 -5.14 -3.83 8.01
C TYR A 16 -4.96 -4.03 9.53
N VAL A 17 -5.06 -2.97 10.31
CA VAL A 17 -4.82 -3.04 11.77
C VAL A 17 -5.71 -4.08 12.47
N ASP A 18 -6.92 -4.30 12.00
CA ASP A 18 -7.84 -5.28 12.58
C ASP A 18 -7.36 -6.73 12.39
N GLU A 19 -6.49 -6.97 11.42
CA GLU A 19 -5.94 -8.29 11.10
C GLU A 19 -4.57 -8.54 11.73
N LEU A 20 -3.94 -7.50 12.28
CA LEU A 20 -2.62 -7.58 12.88
C LEU A 20 -2.72 -7.90 14.38
N SER A 21 -1.81 -8.75 14.89
CA SER A 21 -1.82 -9.18 16.29
C SER A 21 -1.66 -8.03 17.29
N PHE A 22 -0.93 -6.99 16.92
CA PHE A 22 -0.71 -5.80 17.76
C PHE A 22 -1.79 -4.70 17.51
N GLY A 23 -2.67 -4.88 16.54
CA GLY A 23 -3.74 -3.93 16.21
C GLY A 23 -3.19 -2.54 15.90
N GLN A 24 -3.67 -1.54 16.63
CA GLN A 24 -3.28 -0.13 16.44
C GLN A 24 -2.06 0.27 17.29
N GLU A 25 -1.46 -0.65 18.05
CA GLU A 25 -0.30 -0.37 18.89
C GLU A 25 0.98 -0.33 18.05
N GLU A 26 1.24 0.80 17.42
CA GLU A 26 2.40 0.97 16.52
C GLU A 26 3.74 1.03 17.26
N SER A 27 3.73 1.21 18.58
CA SER A 27 4.94 1.09 19.42
C SER A 27 5.35 -0.36 19.68
N HIS A 28 4.50 -1.32 19.35
CA HIS A 28 4.81 -2.74 19.49
C HIS A 28 6.04 -3.11 18.65
N PRO A 29 6.99 -3.91 19.21
CA PRO A 29 8.21 -4.31 18.47
C PRO A 29 7.93 -4.91 17.09
N TYR A 30 6.89 -5.66 16.96
CA TYR A 30 6.42 -6.25 15.70
C TYR A 30 6.10 -5.19 14.65
N CYS A 31 5.37 -4.15 15.05
CA CYS A 31 5.03 -3.08 14.14
C CYS A 31 6.27 -2.32 13.67
N LYS A 32 7.20 -2.09 14.59
CA LYS A 32 8.47 -1.41 14.25
C LYS A 32 9.28 -2.23 13.26
N GLU A 33 9.39 -3.53 13.47
CA GLU A 33 10.08 -4.43 12.54
C GLU A 33 9.38 -4.46 11.19
N LEU A 34 8.06 -4.58 11.19
CA LEU A 34 7.26 -4.60 9.96
C LEU A 34 7.50 -3.34 9.13
N LYS A 35 7.46 -2.17 9.75
CA LYS A 35 7.71 -0.89 9.06
C LYS A 35 9.14 -0.82 8.51
N LEU A 36 10.11 -1.33 9.24
CA LEU A 36 11.50 -1.35 8.79
C LEU A 36 11.67 -2.25 7.57
N VAL A 37 11.15 -3.47 7.63
CA VAL A 37 11.22 -4.43 6.51
C VAL A 37 10.45 -3.90 5.30
N LEU A 38 9.30 -3.29 5.53
CA LEU A 38 8.52 -2.65 4.47
C LEU A 38 9.34 -1.57 3.76
N THR A 39 9.99 -0.70 4.52
CA THR A 39 10.85 0.35 3.96
C THR A 39 12.00 -0.23 3.15
N GLU A 40 12.67 -1.26 3.67
CA GLU A 40 13.77 -1.95 2.97
C GLU A 40 13.30 -2.54 1.64
N LYS A 41 12.13 -3.18 1.64
CA LYS A 41 11.55 -3.75 0.40
C LYS A 41 11.20 -2.67 -0.60
N LEU A 42 10.63 -1.58 -0.16
CA LEU A 42 10.31 -0.44 -1.05
C LEU A 42 11.58 0.14 -1.67
N LEU A 43 12.66 0.28 -0.91
CA LEU A 43 13.95 0.75 -1.41
C LEU A 43 14.52 -0.23 -2.45
N GLN A 44 14.46 -1.52 -2.20
CA GLN A 44 14.90 -2.55 -3.14
C GLN A 44 14.12 -2.49 -4.45
N LEU A 45 12.81 -2.30 -4.38
CA LEU A 45 11.96 -2.16 -5.56
C LEU A 45 12.31 -0.92 -6.37
N CYS A 46 12.56 0.20 -5.71
CA CYS A 46 13.03 1.42 -6.38
C CYS A 46 14.36 1.16 -7.10
N ASP A 47 15.29 0.47 -6.46
CA ASP A 47 16.59 0.13 -7.05
C ASP A 47 16.45 -0.83 -8.24
N SER A 48 15.40 -1.65 -8.26
CA SER A 48 15.11 -2.57 -9.36
C SER A 48 14.33 -1.93 -10.51
N GLY A 49 13.93 -0.66 -10.38
CA GLY A 49 13.27 0.08 -11.46
C GLY A 49 11.81 0.42 -11.25
N ILE A 50 11.21 0.06 -10.12
CA ILE A 50 9.85 0.48 -9.80
C ILE A 50 9.87 1.98 -9.47
N ARG A 51 8.98 2.72 -10.10
CA ARG A 51 8.91 4.18 -10.01
C ARG A 51 7.62 4.68 -9.38
N ASP A 52 6.55 3.91 -9.51
CA ASP A 52 5.21 4.30 -9.15
C ASP A 52 4.60 3.24 -8.23
N PHE A 53 4.04 3.68 -7.11
CA PHE A 53 3.39 2.79 -6.15
C PHE A 53 1.93 3.16 -5.98
N PHE A 54 1.07 2.16 -6.04
CA PHE A 54 -0.35 2.27 -5.70
C PHE A 54 -0.60 1.80 -4.28
N SER A 55 -1.44 2.52 -3.56
CA SER A 55 -1.94 2.11 -2.25
C SER A 55 -3.37 2.63 -2.06
N ASN A 56 -4.21 1.86 -1.36
CA ASN A 56 -5.53 2.34 -0.97
C ASN A 56 -5.51 3.16 0.33
N CYS A 57 -4.34 3.33 0.93
CA CYS A 57 -4.13 4.13 2.13
C CYS A 57 -4.94 3.70 3.37
N GLU A 58 -5.44 2.45 3.39
CA GLU A 58 -6.17 1.92 4.54
C GLU A 58 -5.26 1.79 5.75
N TYR A 59 -5.79 1.97 6.95
CA TYR A 59 -5.02 1.91 8.18
C TYR A 59 -4.43 0.51 8.39
N GLY A 60 -3.12 0.45 8.38
CA GLY A 60 -2.30 -0.76 8.40
C GLY A 60 -1.18 -0.64 7.40
N ILE A 61 -0.82 -1.74 6.77
CA ILE A 61 0.28 -1.77 5.79
C ILE A 61 0.09 -0.73 4.67
N PRO A 62 -1.11 -0.55 4.09
CA PRO A 62 -1.25 0.45 3.04
C PRO A 62 -0.88 1.87 3.47
N LEU A 63 -1.35 2.33 4.63
CA LEU A 63 -1.01 3.66 5.14
C LEU A 63 0.49 3.78 5.47
N TRP A 64 1.05 2.77 6.13
CA TRP A 64 2.47 2.77 6.50
C TRP A 64 3.37 2.78 5.27
N ALA A 65 2.96 2.10 4.20
CA ALA A 65 3.64 2.15 2.91
C ALA A 65 3.62 3.57 2.33
N CYS A 66 2.46 4.23 2.37
CA CYS A 66 2.35 5.63 1.92
C CYS A 66 3.31 6.53 2.68
N GLU A 67 3.37 6.39 4.01
CA GLU A 67 4.27 7.19 4.84
C GLU A 67 5.73 6.92 4.49
N ALA A 68 6.10 5.66 4.29
CA ALA A 68 7.46 5.28 3.90
C ALA A 68 7.84 5.87 2.53
N ILE A 69 6.94 5.81 1.56
CA ILE A 69 7.19 6.35 0.21
C ILE A 69 7.37 7.87 0.26
N VAL A 70 6.51 8.56 1.00
CA VAL A 70 6.62 10.03 1.18
C VAL A 70 7.96 10.39 1.82
N ASN A 71 8.40 9.62 2.83
CA ASN A 71 9.71 9.84 3.45
C ASN A 71 10.86 9.66 2.45
N MET A 72 10.78 8.65 1.58
CA MET A 72 11.80 8.43 0.56
C MET A 72 11.92 9.59 -0.43
N GLN A 73 10.82 10.27 -0.73
CA GLN A 73 10.80 11.39 -1.66
C GLN A 73 11.73 12.52 -1.20
N GLY A 74 11.99 12.62 0.09
CA GLY A 74 12.82 13.68 0.65
C GLY A 74 14.33 13.47 0.49
N PHE A 75 14.79 12.25 0.18
CA PHE A 75 16.23 11.97 0.15
C PHE A 75 16.74 11.17 -1.06
N ARG A 76 15.87 10.76 -1.97
CA ARG A 76 16.30 10.05 -3.17
C ARG A 76 16.42 11.00 -4.36
N GLU A 77 17.46 10.81 -5.16
CA GLU A 77 17.69 11.60 -6.38
C GLU A 77 16.56 11.38 -7.40
N LYS A 78 16.10 10.12 -7.52
CA LYS A 78 14.94 9.77 -8.35
C LYS A 78 13.86 9.22 -7.43
N PRO A 79 13.03 10.11 -6.85
CA PRO A 79 12.06 9.68 -5.85
C PRO A 79 10.95 8.84 -6.48
N PRO A 80 10.42 7.85 -5.73
CA PRO A 80 9.22 7.14 -6.16
C PRO A 80 8.01 8.07 -6.15
N ARG A 81 7.03 7.77 -6.98
CA ARG A 81 5.74 8.47 -6.99
C ARG A 81 4.70 7.65 -6.25
N LEU A 82 3.82 8.34 -5.53
CA LEU A 82 2.74 7.72 -4.76
C LEU A 82 1.39 8.05 -5.41
N HIS A 83 0.62 7.00 -5.68
CA HIS A 83 -0.73 7.09 -6.23
C HIS A 83 -1.71 6.45 -5.25
N ILE A 84 -2.58 7.24 -4.67
CA ILE A 84 -3.57 6.76 -3.70
C ILE A 84 -4.89 6.50 -4.42
N ILE A 85 -5.44 5.31 -4.22
CA ILE A 85 -6.73 4.90 -4.77
C ILE A 85 -7.70 4.75 -3.61
N ILE A 86 -8.63 5.67 -3.49
CA ILE A 86 -9.58 5.72 -2.37
C ILE A 86 -10.79 4.85 -2.71
N PRO A 87 -11.10 3.82 -1.89
CA PRO A 87 -12.25 2.95 -2.14
C PRO A 87 -13.59 3.66 -2.01
N HIS A 88 -13.74 4.54 -1.01
CA HIS A 88 -14.92 5.36 -0.78
C HIS A 88 -14.59 6.57 0.09
N GLU A 89 -15.46 7.57 0.06
CA GLU A 89 -15.19 8.88 0.66
C GLU A 89 -15.00 8.84 2.19
N GLU A 90 -15.73 7.98 2.88
CA GLU A 90 -15.74 7.92 4.35
C GLU A 90 -14.79 6.86 4.93
N GLN A 91 -13.73 6.54 4.21
CA GLN A 91 -12.75 5.51 4.59
C GLN A 91 -12.21 5.70 6.01
N THR A 92 -12.00 6.94 6.44
CA THR A 92 -11.30 7.27 7.68
C THR A 92 -12.23 7.49 8.88
N VAL A 93 -13.53 7.43 8.69
CA VAL A 93 -14.51 7.95 9.66
C VAL A 93 -14.38 7.32 11.06
N ARG A 94 -13.90 6.09 11.16
CA ARG A 94 -13.75 5.35 12.43
C ARG A 94 -12.34 5.34 13.00
N TRP A 95 -11.41 6.04 12.35
CA TRP A 95 -10.01 6.04 12.79
C TRP A 95 -9.77 7.08 13.89
N PRO A 96 -8.76 6.86 14.77
CA PRO A 96 -8.34 7.90 15.73
C PRO A 96 -7.92 9.19 15.01
N ASP A 97 -8.12 10.33 15.69
CA ASP A 97 -7.81 11.65 15.12
C ASP A 97 -6.34 11.77 14.68
N SER A 98 -5.42 11.18 15.45
CA SER A 98 -3.99 11.20 15.09
C SER A 98 -3.71 10.48 13.77
N VAL A 99 -4.48 9.45 13.45
CA VAL A 99 -4.36 8.71 12.19
C VAL A 99 -5.00 9.48 11.04
N HIS A 100 -6.11 10.19 11.29
CA HIS A 100 -6.70 11.10 10.29
C HIS A 100 -5.66 12.12 9.81
N GLU A 101 -4.93 12.73 10.72
CA GLU A 101 -3.90 13.71 10.37
C GLU A 101 -2.83 13.10 9.46
N ARG A 102 -2.37 11.89 9.79
CA ARG A 102 -1.38 11.16 8.97
C ARG A 102 -1.92 10.83 7.59
N TYR A 103 -3.18 10.41 7.50
CA TYR A 103 -3.85 10.15 6.25
C TYR A 103 -3.88 11.39 5.35
N TYR A 104 -4.30 12.52 5.89
CA TYR A 104 -4.31 13.77 5.11
C TYR A 104 -2.92 14.24 4.72
N ASN A 105 -1.93 14.02 5.57
CA ASN A 105 -0.54 14.38 5.25
C ASN A 105 -0.02 13.60 4.03
N VAL A 106 -0.28 12.30 3.97
CA VAL A 106 0.16 11.52 2.81
C VAL A 106 -0.66 11.84 1.55
N HIS A 107 -1.93 12.18 1.69
CA HIS A 107 -2.74 12.63 0.55
C HIS A 107 -2.21 13.94 -0.03
N GLU A 108 -1.83 14.88 0.80
CA GLU A 108 -1.25 16.16 0.36
C GLU A 108 0.07 15.95 -0.37
N ALA A 109 0.87 15.00 0.07
CA ALA A 109 2.18 14.68 -0.51
C ALA A 109 2.10 13.75 -1.73
N ALA A 110 0.98 13.08 -1.96
CA ALA A 110 0.84 12.11 -3.05
C ALA A 110 0.92 12.77 -4.43
N ASP A 111 1.45 12.04 -5.40
CA ASP A 111 1.51 12.48 -6.79
C ASP A 111 0.15 12.44 -7.47
N SER A 112 -0.70 11.51 -7.07
CA SER A 112 -2.10 11.48 -7.50
C SER A 112 -3.00 10.85 -6.44
N VAL A 113 -4.26 11.27 -6.40
CA VAL A 113 -5.30 10.71 -5.54
C VAL A 113 -6.54 10.51 -6.41
N THR A 114 -7.02 9.29 -6.47
CA THR A 114 -8.20 8.92 -7.26
C THR A 114 -9.24 8.27 -6.36
N MET A 115 -10.42 8.84 -6.26
CA MET A 115 -11.54 8.27 -5.53
C MET A 115 -12.42 7.52 -6.53
N LEU A 116 -12.60 6.20 -6.34
CA LEU A 116 -13.33 5.36 -7.27
C LEU A 116 -14.84 5.53 -7.13
N GLN A 117 -15.30 5.74 -5.91
CA GLN A 117 -16.73 5.96 -5.64
C GLN A 117 -16.92 6.75 -4.35
N THR A 118 -18.06 7.41 -4.22
CA THR A 118 -18.39 8.23 -3.06
C THR A 118 -18.90 7.39 -1.92
N GLN A 119 -19.90 6.54 -2.18
CA GLN A 119 -20.56 5.74 -1.17
C GLN A 119 -19.90 4.40 -0.96
N PHE A 120 -19.94 3.90 0.27
CA PHE A 120 -19.48 2.56 0.60
C PHE A 120 -20.38 1.51 -0.05
N THR A 121 -19.74 0.47 -0.63
CA THR A 121 -20.39 -0.77 -1.06
C THR A 121 -19.54 -1.93 -0.56
N GLU A 122 -20.11 -3.13 -0.44
CA GLU A 122 -19.40 -4.31 0.07
C GLU A 122 -18.16 -4.67 -0.76
N ASP A 123 -18.16 -4.33 -2.04
CA ASP A 123 -17.07 -4.66 -2.97
C ASP A 123 -16.14 -3.48 -3.27
N CYS A 124 -16.30 -2.32 -2.63
CA CYS A 124 -15.52 -1.13 -2.99
C CYS A 124 -14.01 -1.31 -2.79
N TYR A 125 -13.59 -2.04 -1.75
CA TYR A 125 -12.18 -2.33 -1.53
C TYR A 125 -11.63 -3.30 -2.57
N GLN A 126 -12.41 -4.30 -2.95
CA GLN A 126 -12.04 -5.23 -4.01
C GLN A 126 -11.90 -4.51 -5.36
N GLU A 127 -12.81 -3.59 -5.65
CA GLU A 127 -12.74 -2.79 -6.87
C GLU A 127 -11.48 -1.91 -6.90
N ALA A 128 -11.12 -1.31 -5.76
CA ALA A 128 -9.88 -0.55 -5.64
C ALA A 128 -8.65 -1.44 -5.84
N ASP A 129 -8.65 -2.63 -5.24
CA ASP A 129 -7.57 -3.60 -5.38
C ASP A 129 -7.38 -4.02 -6.85
N ARG A 130 -8.47 -4.32 -7.53
CA ARG A 130 -8.43 -4.71 -8.95
C ARG A 130 -7.96 -3.57 -9.83
N PHE A 131 -8.41 -2.36 -9.56
CA PHE A 131 -7.95 -1.16 -10.28
C PHE A 131 -6.42 -1.06 -10.20
N MET A 132 -5.85 -1.22 -9.00
CA MET A 132 -4.41 -1.12 -8.78
C MET A 132 -3.65 -2.28 -9.43
N VAL A 133 -4.10 -3.51 -9.22
CA VAL A 133 -3.45 -4.71 -9.77
C VAL A 133 -3.40 -4.67 -11.29
N ASN A 134 -4.51 -4.28 -11.93
CA ASN A 134 -4.59 -4.24 -13.39
C ASN A 134 -3.62 -3.22 -14.01
N ARG A 135 -3.13 -2.27 -13.22
CA ARG A 135 -2.22 -1.20 -13.65
C ARG A 135 -0.81 -1.34 -13.10
N SER A 136 -0.43 -2.56 -12.70
CA SER A 136 0.86 -2.82 -12.05
C SER A 136 1.47 -4.11 -12.59
N VAL A 137 2.76 -4.31 -12.33
CA VAL A 137 3.45 -5.56 -12.67
C VAL A 137 3.61 -6.47 -11.46
N MET A 138 3.44 -5.95 -10.23
CA MET A 138 3.69 -6.71 -9.03
C MET A 138 2.91 -6.20 -7.83
N LEU A 139 2.80 -7.06 -6.83
CA LEU A 139 2.21 -6.77 -5.52
C LEU A 139 3.25 -7.03 -4.43
N LEU A 140 3.49 -6.02 -3.58
CA LEU A 140 4.24 -6.17 -2.34
C LEU A 140 3.23 -6.30 -1.19
N THR A 141 3.32 -7.39 -0.42
CA THR A 141 2.34 -7.71 0.63
C THR A 141 2.96 -8.54 1.74
N ASP A 142 2.38 -8.47 2.95
CA ASP A 142 2.73 -9.36 4.07
C ASP A 142 2.03 -10.72 3.99
N GLY A 143 1.11 -10.89 3.06
CA GLY A 143 0.31 -12.09 2.93
C GLY A 143 -1.14 -11.95 3.41
N GLY A 144 -1.48 -10.82 4.02
CA GLY A 144 -2.87 -10.48 4.32
C GLY A 144 -3.65 -10.19 3.04
N ASN A 145 -4.98 -10.23 3.13
CA ASN A 145 -5.87 -10.02 2.00
C ASN A 145 -5.70 -11.10 0.90
N ALA A 146 -6.17 -12.31 1.21
CA ALA A 146 -6.05 -13.47 0.31
C ALA A 146 -6.72 -13.23 -1.06
N GLU A 147 -7.82 -12.48 -1.11
CA GLU A 147 -8.51 -12.17 -2.37
C GLU A 147 -7.63 -11.34 -3.30
N LEU A 148 -6.94 -10.35 -2.77
CA LEU A 148 -6.01 -9.52 -3.54
C LEU A 148 -4.87 -10.36 -4.12
N ILE A 149 -4.29 -11.23 -3.30
CA ILE A 149 -3.21 -12.13 -3.72
C ILE A 149 -3.70 -13.06 -4.82
N ASN A 150 -4.87 -13.66 -4.65
CA ASN A 150 -5.44 -14.57 -5.64
C ASN A 150 -5.74 -13.83 -6.96
N TYR A 151 -6.26 -12.63 -6.87
CA TYR A 151 -6.50 -11.81 -8.06
C TYR A 151 -5.20 -11.47 -8.79
N ALA A 152 -4.18 -11.03 -8.05
CA ALA A 152 -2.87 -10.72 -8.62
C ALA A 152 -2.26 -11.94 -9.33
N LYS A 153 -2.36 -13.12 -8.72
CA LYS A 153 -1.90 -14.38 -9.33
C LYS A 153 -2.67 -14.71 -10.60
N SER A 154 -4.00 -14.52 -10.59
CA SER A 154 -4.83 -14.75 -11.76
C SER A 154 -4.48 -13.86 -12.95
N ARG A 155 -3.88 -12.69 -12.66
CA ARG A 155 -3.42 -11.73 -13.67
C ARG A 155 -1.93 -11.87 -13.99
N ASN A 156 -1.29 -12.94 -13.51
CA ASN A 156 0.13 -13.25 -13.71
C ASN A 156 1.07 -12.14 -13.18
N LYS A 157 0.69 -11.49 -12.09
CA LYS A 157 1.53 -10.49 -11.45
C LYS A 157 2.51 -11.17 -10.50
N HIS A 158 3.72 -10.61 -10.39
CA HIS A 158 4.72 -11.07 -9.42
C HIS A 158 4.26 -10.69 -8.00
N ILE A 159 4.44 -11.61 -7.05
CA ILE A 159 4.13 -11.38 -5.63
C ILE A 159 5.44 -11.36 -4.84
N GLU A 160 5.74 -10.23 -4.22
CA GLU A 160 6.85 -10.09 -3.29
C GLU A 160 6.31 -10.06 -1.87
N ARG A 161 6.85 -10.93 -1.01
CA ARG A 161 6.37 -11.04 0.37
C ARG A 161 7.26 -10.31 1.36
N ILE A 162 6.63 -9.59 2.28
CA ILE A 162 7.26 -9.05 3.48
C ILE A 162 7.31 -10.17 4.51
N LYS A 163 8.52 -10.49 4.99
CA LYS A 163 8.72 -11.54 6.01
C LYS A 163 9.43 -10.94 7.22
N LEU A 164 8.90 -11.26 8.39
CA LEU A 164 9.51 -10.85 9.66
C LEU A 164 10.38 -11.97 10.18
N SER A 165 11.65 -11.69 10.46
CA SER A 165 12.66 -12.69 10.83
C SER A 165 12.33 -13.48 12.10
N ALA A 166 11.53 -12.90 13.01
CA ALA A 166 11.18 -13.52 14.29
C ALA A 166 9.97 -14.44 14.23
N TYR A 167 9.25 -14.50 13.10
CA TYR A 167 7.91 -15.13 13.05
C TYR A 167 7.60 -15.86 11.76
N ASP A 168 8.60 -16.14 10.98
CA ASP A 168 8.48 -16.96 9.78
C ASP A 168 8.55 -18.45 10.08
#